data_9209ccb0be751a6d9ab75ae9a9e2c860
#
_entry.id   9209ccb0be751a6d9ab75ae9a9e2c860
#
_cell.length_a   1.000
_cell.length_b   1.000
_cell.length_c   1.000
_cell.angle_alpha   90.00
_cell.angle_beta   90.00
_cell.angle_gamma   90.00
#
_symmetry.space_group_name_H-M   'P 1'
#
loop_
_entity.id
_entity.type
_entity.pdbx_description
1 polymer ?
#
loop_
_entity_poly.entity_id
_entity_poly.type
_entity_poly.pdbx_seq_one_letter_code
_entity_poly.pdbx_strand_id
1 'polypeptide(L)'
;MLKIFYIFISSLIFLSSAHAETVKVFEFTEKELSALEIRKVRGADNKTSYSVGSNENGNYLKAVADNAASGLGKEIKIDLSKTPFINITWKIEKDLRGIKENTKKGHDYAARVFAIKKTGATPLSNLSLIHI
;
A
#
# COMPACT_ATOMS: atom_id res chain seq x y z
N MET A 1 3.95 -65.87 -31.89
CA MET A 1 4.17 -65.24 -30.56
C MET A 1 4.45 -63.75 -30.78
N LEU A 2 3.47 -62.87 -30.54
CA LEU A 2 3.57 -61.47 -30.73
C LEU A 2 3.90 -60.82 -29.33
N LYS A 3 5.11 -60.29 -29.19
CA LYS A 3 5.51 -59.59 -27.96
C LYS A 3 5.05 -58.12 -28.04
N ILE A 4 4.06 -57.77 -27.25
CA ILE A 4 3.58 -56.41 -27.10
C ILE A 4 4.52 -55.69 -26.13
N PHE A 5 5.22 -54.66 -26.63
CA PHE A 5 6.08 -53.77 -25.86
C PHE A 5 5.24 -52.64 -25.34
N TYR A 6 4.95 -52.60 -24.04
CA TYR A 6 4.32 -51.45 -23.36
C TYR A 6 5.37 -50.37 -23.09
N ILE A 7 5.29 -49.28 -23.83
CA ILE A 7 6.07 -48.08 -23.53
C ILE A 7 5.30 -47.29 -22.48
N PHE A 8 5.80 -47.31 -21.24
CA PHE A 8 5.33 -46.43 -20.16
C PHE A 8 5.93 -45.06 -20.40
N ILE A 9 5.17 -44.13 -20.98
CA ILE A 9 5.53 -42.70 -21.02
C ILE A 9 5.16 -42.11 -19.67
N SER A 10 6.16 -42.01 -18.76
CA SER A 10 6.06 -41.26 -17.53
C SER A 10 6.09 -39.78 -17.89
N SER A 11 4.92 -39.13 -17.94
CA SER A 11 4.79 -37.69 -18.09
C SER A 11 5.19 -37.02 -16.76
N LEU A 12 6.43 -36.55 -16.69
CA LEU A 12 6.95 -35.78 -15.58
C LEU A 12 6.34 -34.36 -15.64
N ILE A 13 5.22 -34.16 -14.96
CA ILE A 13 4.60 -32.84 -14.83
C ILE A 13 5.49 -32.02 -13.89
N PHE A 14 6.32 -31.14 -14.45
CA PHE A 14 7.00 -30.10 -13.68
C PHE A 14 5.95 -29.09 -13.21
N LEU A 15 5.50 -29.19 -11.97
CA LEU A 15 4.79 -28.11 -11.30
C LEU A 15 5.80 -26.98 -11.03
N SER A 16 5.85 -26.03 -11.94
CA SER A 16 6.55 -24.77 -11.67
C SER A 16 5.78 -24.05 -10.58
N SER A 17 6.31 -24.07 -9.36
CA SER A 17 5.82 -23.21 -8.28
C SER A 17 6.07 -21.76 -8.69
N ALA A 18 5.04 -21.08 -9.17
CA ALA A 18 5.11 -19.63 -9.38
C ALA A 18 5.25 -18.97 -8.00
N HIS A 19 6.47 -18.65 -7.60
CA HIS A 19 6.71 -17.82 -6.41
C HIS A 19 6.34 -16.40 -6.80
N ALA A 20 5.24 -15.90 -6.24
CA ALA A 20 4.91 -14.48 -6.34
C ALA A 20 5.97 -13.68 -5.58
N GLU A 21 6.62 -12.76 -6.28
CA GLU A 21 7.56 -11.83 -5.64
C GLU A 21 6.79 -10.87 -4.74
N THR A 22 7.23 -10.72 -3.50
CA THR A 22 6.63 -9.79 -2.54
C THR A 22 7.64 -8.72 -2.18
N VAL A 23 7.28 -7.46 -2.40
CA VAL A 23 8.10 -6.30 -2.02
C VAL A 23 7.43 -5.59 -0.86
N LYS A 24 8.12 -5.51 0.27
CA LYS A 24 7.64 -4.76 1.43
C LYS A 24 7.85 -3.27 1.21
N VAL A 25 6.77 -2.53 1.10
CA VAL A 25 6.81 -1.09 0.80
C VAL A 25 7.27 -0.28 2.01
N PHE A 26 6.76 -0.59 3.21
CA PHE A 26 7.10 0.06 4.47
C PHE A 26 7.46 -0.99 5.52
N GLU A 27 8.54 -0.75 6.24
CA GLU A 27 8.97 -1.56 7.39
C GLU A 27 8.38 -1.07 8.70
N PHE A 28 7.90 0.18 8.71
CA PHE A 28 7.40 0.88 9.89
C PHE A 28 8.37 0.82 11.06
N THR A 29 9.61 1.21 10.81
CA THR A 29 10.63 1.38 11.84
C THR A 29 10.80 2.86 12.18
N GLU A 30 11.31 3.17 13.38
CA GLU A 30 11.62 4.55 13.77
C GLU A 30 12.65 5.19 12.84
N LYS A 31 13.63 4.40 12.38
CA LYS A 31 14.63 4.84 11.40
C LYS A 31 13.98 5.22 10.07
N GLU A 32 13.05 4.41 9.58
CA GLU A 32 12.32 4.72 8.35
C GLU A 32 11.44 5.96 8.54
N LEU A 33 10.68 6.03 9.64
CA LEU A 33 9.81 7.16 9.93
C LEU A 33 10.58 8.49 9.99
N SER A 34 11.74 8.51 10.64
CA SER A 34 12.59 9.71 10.74
C SER A 34 13.17 10.17 9.40
N ALA A 35 13.29 9.27 8.42
CA ALA A 35 13.76 9.58 7.08
C ALA A 35 12.64 10.07 6.12
N LEU A 36 11.38 9.97 6.53
CA LEU A 36 10.25 10.37 5.71
C LEU A 36 9.85 11.83 5.98
N GLU A 37 9.47 12.54 4.92
CA GLU A 37 8.98 13.90 5.03
C GLU A 37 7.48 13.92 5.33
N ILE A 38 7.10 14.57 6.43
CA ILE A 38 5.70 14.82 6.77
C ILE A 38 5.26 16.13 6.11
N ARG A 39 4.39 16.05 5.12
CA ARG A 39 3.86 17.19 4.37
C ARG A 39 2.46 17.55 4.83
N LYS A 40 2.30 18.75 5.37
CA LYS A 40 1.00 19.29 5.77
C LYS A 40 0.08 19.45 4.55
N VAL A 41 -1.17 19.02 4.66
CA VAL A 41 -2.17 19.25 3.62
C VAL A 41 -2.54 20.73 3.58
N ARG A 42 -2.75 21.27 2.39
CA ARG A 42 -3.15 22.66 2.21
C ARG A 42 -4.49 22.93 2.92
N GLY A 43 -4.52 23.95 3.77
CA GLY A 43 -5.70 24.32 4.55
C GLY A 43 -5.81 23.61 5.91
N ALA A 44 -4.94 22.68 6.24
CA ALA A 44 -4.88 22.11 7.58
C ALA A 44 -4.15 23.06 8.55
N ASP A 45 -4.60 23.11 9.79
CA ASP A 45 -3.96 23.93 10.83
C ASP A 45 -2.66 23.28 11.31
N ASN A 46 -2.71 22.00 11.58
CA ASN A 46 -1.61 21.25 12.15
C ASN A 46 -1.19 20.07 11.27
N LYS A 47 -0.02 19.50 11.57
CA LYS A 47 0.43 18.22 11.03
C LYS A 47 -0.09 17.06 11.89
N THR A 48 -0.47 15.97 11.26
CA THR A 48 -0.72 14.70 11.92
C THR A 48 0.53 14.21 12.64
N SER A 49 0.37 13.70 13.86
CA SER A 49 1.43 13.05 14.61
C SER A 49 1.55 11.60 14.16
N TYR A 50 2.76 11.17 13.83
CA TYR A 50 3.06 9.80 13.45
C TYR A 50 4.02 9.16 14.43
N SER A 51 3.78 7.91 14.77
CA SER A 51 4.64 7.08 15.60
C SER A 51 4.62 5.63 15.13
N VAL A 52 5.66 4.88 15.46
CA VAL A 52 5.71 3.46 15.20
C VAL A 52 5.17 2.69 16.41
N GLY A 53 4.36 1.69 16.16
CA GLY A 53 3.92 0.72 17.14
C GLY A 53 4.25 -0.70 16.67
N SER A 54 4.12 -1.68 17.57
CA SER A 54 4.30 -3.09 17.26
C SER A 54 3.23 -3.93 17.92
N ASN A 55 2.82 -5.01 17.25
CA ASN A 55 1.89 -6.02 17.76
C ASN A 55 2.27 -7.41 17.22
N GLU A 56 1.45 -8.40 17.45
CA GLU A 56 1.63 -9.77 16.95
C GLU A 56 1.80 -9.90 15.42
N ASN A 57 1.25 -8.96 14.65
CA ASN A 57 1.36 -8.92 13.20
C ASN A 57 2.57 -8.10 12.70
N GLY A 58 3.39 -7.58 13.61
CA GLY A 58 4.58 -6.80 13.30
C GLY A 58 4.42 -5.30 13.58
N ASN A 59 5.29 -4.50 12.97
CA ASN A 59 5.28 -3.06 13.13
C ASN A 59 4.16 -2.41 12.32
N TYR A 60 3.62 -1.31 12.84
CA TYR A 60 2.61 -0.49 12.18
C TYR A 60 2.89 0.99 12.40
N LEU A 61 2.37 1.81 11.50
CA LEU A 61 2.36 3.26 11.65
C LEU A 61 1.08 3.69 12.35
N LYS A 62 1.20 4.38 13.48
CA LYS A 62 0.09 5.04 14.15
C LYS A 62 0.05 6.50 13.72
N ALA A 63 -1.11 6.95 13.28
CA ALA A 63 -1.36 8.34 12.91
C ALA A 63 -2.44 8.93 13.83
N VAL A 64 -2.14 10.08 14.44
CA VAL A 64 -3.09 10.80 15.29
C VAL A 64 -3.28 12.19 14.71
N ALA A 65 -4.49 12.48 14.24
CA ALA A 65 -4.90 13.76 13.72
C ALA A 65 -5.82 14.46 14.71
N ASP A 66 -5.36 15.58 15.28
CA ASP A 66 -6.15 16.47 16.12
C ASP A 66 -6.14 17.85 15.45
N ASN A 67 -7.24 18.22 14.82
CA ASN A 67 -7.34 19.38 13.94
C ASN A 67 -6.15 19.47 12.96
N ALA A 68 -5.78 18.35 12.39
CA ALA A 68 -4.55 18.13 11.66
C ALA A 68 -4.77 17.25 10.43
N ALA A 69 -4.06 17.57 9.35
CA ALA A 69 -3.97 16.69 8.18
C ALA A 69 -2.58 16.79 7.56
N SER A 70 -1.97 15.65 7.31
CA SER A 70 -0.71 15.58 6.59
C SER A 70 -0.57 14.26 5.83
N GLY A 71 0.26 14.26 4.82
CA GLY A 71 0.67 13.07 4.08
C GLY A 71 2.08 12.64 4.47
N LEU A 72 2.31 11.36 4.38
CA LEU A 72 3.60 10.72 4.56
C LEU A 72 3.78 9.72 3.43
N GLY A 73 4.94 9.72 2.80
CA GLY A 73 5.16 8.82 1.68
C GLY A 73 6.61 8.69 1.29
N LYS A 74 6.89 7.70 0.46
CA LYS A 74 8.19 7.50 -0.17
C LYS A 74 8.06 7.08 -1.62
N GLU A 75 9.12 7.30 -2.37
CA GLU A 75 9.25 6.80 -3.73
C GLU A 75 9.98 5.46 -3.72
N ILE A 76 9.43 4.49 -4.43
CA ILE A 76 10.04 3.18 -4.61
C ILE A 76 9.99 2.77 -6.08
N LYS A 77 10.95 1.94 -6.51
CA LYS A 77 10.93 1.33 -7.83
C LYS A 77 10.33 -0.07 -7.71
N ILE A 78 9.23 -0.31 -8.42
CA ILE A 78 8.52 -1.60 -8.44
C ILE A 78 8.32 -2.02 -9.88
N ASP A 79 8.56 -3.29 -10.15
CA ASP A 79 8.18 -3.93 -11.41
C ASP A 79 6.74 -4.44 -11.31
N LEU A 80 5.80 -3.69 -11.87
CA LEU A 80 4.39 -4.03 -11.84
C LEU A 80 4.03 -5.29 -12.65
N SER A 81 4.93 -5.79 -13.49
CA SER A 81 4.73 -7.08 -14.18
C SER A 81 4.89 -8.27 -13.23
N LYS A 82 5.68 -8.10 -12.17
CA LYS A 82 5.94 -9.12 -11.15
C LYS A 82 5.09 -8.94 -9.89
N THR A 83 4.83 -7.69 -9.52
CA THR A 83 4.08 -7.31 -8.30
C THR A 83 2.92 -6.38 -8.64
N PRO A 84 1.87 -6.87 -9.35
CA PRO A 84 0.77 -6.04 -9.82
C PRO A 84 -0.24 -5.66 -8.74
N PHE A 85 -0.15 -6.27 -7.54
CA PHE A 85 -1.08 -6.05 -6.44
C PHE A 85 -0.41 -5.29 -5.30
N ILE A 86 -1.20 -4.47 -4.59
CA ILE A 86 -0.81 -3.86 -3.33
C ILE A 86 -1.70 -4.41 -2.22
N ASN A 87 -1.07 -4.86 -1.13
CA ASN A 87 -1.78 -5.32 0.06
C ASN A 87 -1.61 -4.26 1.15
N ILE A 88 -2.74 -3.82 1.71
CA ILE A 88 -2.78 -2.81 2.76
C ILE A 88 -3.64 -3.33 3.89
N THR A 89 -3.08 -3.34 5.11
CA THR A 89 -3.84 -3.63 6.31
C THR A 89 -3.91 -2.36 7.16
N TRP A 90 -5.11 -1.95 7.54
CA TRP A 90 -5.31 -0.77 8.34
C TRP A 90 -6.44 -0.93 9.34
N LYS A 91 -6.46 -0.06 10.33
CA LYS A 91 -7.50 0.04 11.34
C LYS A 91 -7.76 1.51 11.64
N ILE A 92 -9.03 1.88 11.70
CA ILE A 92 -9.46 3.18 12.20
C ILE A 92 -9.92 2.99 13.65
N GLU A 93 -9.23 3.63 14.59
CA GLU A 93 -9.60 3.58 16.02
C GLU A 93 -10.64 4.64 16.36
N LYS A 94 -10.58 5.79 15.70
CA LYS A 94 -11.52 6.89 15.89
C LYS A 94 -11.81 7.54 14.56
N ASP A 95 -13.04 7.47 14.12
CA ASP A 95 -13.49 8.05 12.88
C ASP A 95 -13.91 9.51 13.03
N LEU A 96 -14.04 10.22 11.91
CA LEU A 96 -14.52 11.60 11.86
C LEU A 96 -16.01 11.63 12.22
N ARG A 97 -16.36 12.44 13.21
CA ARG A 97 -17.75 12.53 13.68
C ARG A 97 -18.52 13.63 12.95
N GLY A 98 -19.81 13.36 12.66
CA GLY A 98 -20.72 14.37 12.12
C GLY A 98 -20.53 14.70 10.65
N ILE A 99 -19.70 13.95 9.96
CA ILE A 99 -19.48 14.09 8.52
C ILE A 99 -20.51 13.27 7.74
N LYS A 100 -21.15 13.91 6.78
CA LYS A 100 -22.02 13.24 5.80
C LYS A 100 -21.19 12.93 4.56
N GLU A 101 -20.53 11.77 4.54
CA GLU A 101 -19.57 11.36 3.50
C GLU A 101 -20.14 11.31 2.09
N ASN A 102 -21.48 11.15 1.97
CA ASN A 102 -22.20 11.17 0.68
C ASN A 102 -22.43 12.58 0.14
N THR A 103 -21.90 13.62 0.79
CA THR A 103 -22.03 15.01 0.35
C THR A 103 -20.65 15.58 -0.01
N LYS A 104 -20.62 16.55 -0.94
CA LYS A 104 -19.38 17.23 -1.34
C LYS A 104 -18.66 17.90 -0.17
N LYS A 105 -19.38 18.40 0.84
CA LYS A 105 -18.81 19.02 2.05
C LYS A 105 -18.26 18.00 3.04
N GLY A 106 -18.86 16.81 3.06
CA GLY A 106 -18.46 15.73 3.97
C GLY A 106 -17.59 14.68 3.29
N HIS A 107 -17.10 14.92 2.07
CA HIS A 107 -16.22 14.01 1.35
C HIS A 107 -14.80 14.07 1.91
N ASP A 108 -14.69 13.68 3.18
CA ASP A 108 -13.45 13.58 3.93
C ASP A 108 -13.35 12.17 4.55
N TYR A 109 -12.15 11.76 4.92
CA TYR A 109 -11.89 10.41 5.40
C TYR A 109 -10.85 10.46 6.51
N ALA A 110 -10.99 9.59 7.51
CA ALA A 110 -10.04 9.48 8.60
C ALA A 110 -8.62 9.09 8.12
N ALA A 111 -8.54 8.30 7.06
CA ALA A 111 -7.27 7.94 6.42
C ALA A 111 -7.47 7.70 4.92
N ARG A 112 -6.41 7.94 4.14
CA ARG A 112 -6.35 7.64 2.69
C ARG A 112 -4.99 7.07 2.35
N VAL A 113 -4.97 6.12 1.43
CA VAL A 113 -3.72 5.62 0.82
C VAL A 113 -3.70 5.99 -0.66
N PHE A 114 -2.57 6.51 -1.11
CA PHE A 114 -2.36 6.89 -2.49
C PHE A 114 -1.21 6.07 -3.09
N ALA A 115 -1.48 5.37 -4.19
CA ALA A 115 -0.44 4.84 -5.06
C ALA A 115 -0.31 5.75 -6.28
N ILE A 116 0.87 6.35 -6.49
CA ILE A 116 1.10 7.33 -7.53
C ILE A 116 2.17 6.80 -8.47
N LYS A 117 1.84 6.65 -9.75
CA LYS A 117 2.80 6.32 -10.80
C LYS A 117 3.32 7.60 -11.45
N LYS A 118 4.64 7.81 -11.45
CA LYS A 118 5.26 8.87 -12.25
C LYS A 118 5.26 8.47 -13.73
N THR A 119 4.63 9.28 -14.56
CA THR A 119 4.70 9.18 -16.02
C THR A 119 5.44 10.42 -16.51
N GLY A 120 6.51 10.27 -17.29
CA GLY A 120 7.51 11.30 -17.57
C GLY A 120 7.08 12.56 -18.33
N ALA A 121 5.80 12.84 -18.53
CA ALA A 121 5.38 13.86 -19.48
C ALA A 121 4.89 15.20 -18.90
N THR A 122 4.19 15.24 -17.76
CA THR A 122 3.75 16.49 -17.11
C THR A 122 3.40 16.26 -15.62
N PRO A 123 3.42 17.32 -14.76
CA PRO A 123 3.01 17.19 -13.35
C PRO A 123 1.60 16.68 -13.13
N LEU A 124 0.69 16.89 -14.08
CA LEU A 124 -0.73 16.48 -13.99
C LEU A 124 -0.98 15.05 -14.48
N SER A 125 -0.09 14.48 -15.29
CA SER A 125 -0.22 13.08 -15.78
C SER A 125 0.26 12.02 -14.78
N ASN A 126 0.75 12.43 -13.62
CA ASN A 126 1.34 11.56 -12.61
C ASN A 126 0.35 11.07 -11.54
N LEU A 127 -0.92 11.45 -11.65
CA LEU A 127 -1.94 11.09 -10.67
C LEU A 127 -2.75 9.89 -11.16
N SER A 128 -2.34 8.69 -10.77
CA SER A 128 -3.24 7.54 -10.68
C SER A 128 -3.72 7.46 -9.23
N LEU A 129 -4.93 7.94 -8.97
CA LEU A 129 -5.57 7.86 -7.66
C LEU A 129 -6.27 6.51 -7.54
N ILE A 130 -5.78 5.67 -6.65
CA ILE A 130 -6.54 4.52 -6.19
C ILE A 130 -7.25 4.97 -4.92
N HIS A 131 -8.55 5.16 -4.99
CA HIS A 131 -9.40 5.30 -3.82
C HIS A 131 -9.66 3.90 -3.26
N ILE A 132 -9.27 3.69 -2.04
CA ILE A 132 -9.62 2.50 -1.27
C ILE A 132 -10.60 2.95 -0.19
#